data_8f4a00c4e88d2f88952312e736e90a28
#
_entry.id   8f4a00c4e88d2f88952312e736e90a28
#
_cell.length_a   1.000
_cell.length_b   1.000
_cell.length_c   1.000
_cell.angle_alpha   90.00
_cell.angle_beta   90.00
_cell.angle_gamma   90.00
#
_symmetry.space_group_name_H-M   'P 1'
#
loop_
_entity.id
_entity.type
_entity.pdbx_description
1 polymer ?
#
loop_
_entity_poly.entity_id
_entity_poly.type
_entity_poly.pdbx_seq_one_letter_code
_entity_poly.pdbx_strand_id
1 'polypeptide(L)'
;MKILFGVQGTGNGHISRCRTLAKALKKAGADVDYILSGRDPKDYFDMQAFGNYRTFGGLSFATLNGKINFRKTIQRIRAFRLIKDVRDLDLSAYDCIISDFEPVSAWAAHHQNRECLGISNQSVCQYLKPKEYGTIANVIMKYYAPVTQPIGLHWFHFGHKLIPPMIDSFATPPTEDGKIIVYLPFEDLTEITELLSQFPQYQFSCFHPEIKQSSARGNILLQPLSRDNFTQALLSCSGIISNTGFALISEALSLGKKILTKPVAGQFEQVYNAQCLQSLDMATVMEHLNSMKLKYWLGLPSPKPTIYPDVATELANWIVSGQKETLLSLSQRLWSQTKFPSNVSERIKSLGYV
;
A
#
# COMPACT_ATOMS: atom_id res chain seq x y z
N MET A 1 -9.29 -3.10 -25.68
CA MET A 1 -8.60 -4.13 -24.86
C MET A 1 -9.50 -4.51 -23.70
N LYS A 2 -9.81 -5.78 -23.55
CA LYS A 2 -10.60 -6.29 -22.44
C LYS A 2 -9.68 -6.86 -21.35
N ILE A 3 -9.81 -6.38 -20.13
CA ILE A 3 -8.89 -6.67 -19.02
C ILE A 3 -9.64 -7.34 -17.87
N LEU A 4 -9.09 -8.39 -17.29
CA LEU A 4 -9.49 -8.87 -15.98
C LEU A 4 -8.52 -8.29 -14.93
N PHE A 5 -9.04 -7.60 -13.93
CA PHE A 5 -8.23 -7.03 -12.86
C PHE A 5 -8.62 -7.62 -11.50
N GLY A 6 -7.74 -8.46 -10.96
CA GLY A 6 -7.84 -9.04 -9.62
C GLY A 6 -7.28 -8.10 -8.55
N VAL A 7 -8.08 -7.78 -7.55
CA VAL A 7 -7.76 -6.83 -6.47
C VAL A 7 -7.81 -7.55 -5.12
N GLN A 8 -6.71 -7.52 -4.39
CA GLN A 8 -6.67 -8.06 -3.02
C GLN A 8 -7.46 -7.17 -2.06
N GLY A 9 -8.48 -7.74 -1.43
CA GLY A 9 -9.41 -7.02 -0.55
C GLY A 9 -9.00 -6.93 0.91
N THR A 10 -7.96 -7.65 1.36
CA THR A 10 -7.62 -7.72 2.79
C THR A 10 -7.09 -6.43 3.38
N GLY A 11 -6.57 -5.51 2.58
CA GLY A 11 -6.03 -4.22 3.01
C GLY A 11 -6.59 -3.05 2.23
N ASN A 12 -6.93 -1.95 2.91
CA ASN A 12 -7.42 -0.72 2.25
C ASN A 12 -6.38 -0.12 1.29
N GLY A 13 -5.08 -0.34 1.54
CA GLY A 13 -4.01 0.13 0.66
C GLY A 13 -4.04 -0.50 -0.74
N HIS A 14 -4.39 -1.79 -0.85
CA HIS A 14 -4.61 -2.46 -2.14
C HIS A 14 -5.76 -1.81 -2.90
N ILE A 15 -6.91 -1.67 -2.24
CA ILE A 15 -8.10 -1.08 -2.84
C ILE A 15 -7.83 0.37 -3.27
N SER A 16 -7.11 1.16 -2.46
CA SER A 16 -6.81 2.56 -2.77
C SER A 16 -5.98 2.69 -4.06
N ARG A 17 -4.84 2.00 -4.15
CA ARG A 17 -4.00 2.06 -5.36
C ARG A 17 -4.66 1.46 -6.59
N CYS A 18 -5.47 0.40 -6.41
CA CYS A 18 -6.22 -0.19 -7.52
C CYS A 18 -7.31 0.73 -8.05
N ARG A 19 -7.95 1.56 -7.21
CA ARG A 19 -8.87 2.62 -7.68
C ARG A 19 -8.18 3.63 -8.57
N THR A 20 -6.96 4.03 -8.22
CA THR A 20 -6.16 4.96 -9.01
C THR A 20 -5.88 4.38 -10.38
N LEU A 21 -5.44 3.12 -10.45
CA LEU A 21 -5.21 2.44 -11.71
C LEU A 21 -6.51 2.17 -12.49
N ALA A 22 -7.61 1.82 -11.81
CA ALA A 22 -8.92 1.62 -12.45
C ALA A 22 -9.43 2.87 -13.16
N LYS A 23 -9.30 4.05 -12.52
CA LYS A 23 -9.63 5.34 -13.14
C LYS A 23 -8.76 5.59 -14.38
N ALA A 24 -7.46 5.32 -14.30
CA ALA A 24 -6.53 5.51 -15.40
C ALA A 24 -6.79 4.56 -16.57
N LEU A 25 -7.05 3.28 -16.32
CA LEU A 25 -7.42 2.28 -17.34
C LEU A 25 -8.71 2.65 -18.07
N LYS A 26 -9.73 3.10 -17.32
CA LYS A 26 -10.98 3.59 -17.90
C LYS A 26 -10.74 4.80 -18.80
N LYS A 27 -9.92 5.76 -18.35
CA LYS A 27 -9.54 6.96 -19.14
C LYS A 27 -8.75 6.60 -20.41
N ALA A 28 -7.92 5.55 -20.34
CA ALA A 28 -7.19 5.00 -21.48
C ALA A 28 -8.05 4.16 -22.43
N GLY A 29 -9.36 4.02 -22.17
CA GLY A 29 -10.32 3.30 -23.03
C GLY A 29 -10.30 1.77 -22.87
N ALA A 30 -9.80 1.25 -21.76
CA ALA A 30 -9.88 -0.17 -21.47
C ALA A 30 -11.29 -0.57 -20.98
N ASP A 31 -11.75 -1.76 -21.41
CA ASP A 31 -12.90 -2.47 -20.85
C ASP A 31 -12.41 -3.39 -19.74
N VAL A 32 -12.77 -3.13 -18.49
CA VAL A 32 -12.18 -3.79 -17.32
C VAL A 32 -13.24 -4.46 -16.47
N ASP A 33 -13.14 -5.78 -16.34
CA ASP A 33 -13.88 -6.56 -15.36
C ASP A 33 -13.03 -6.72 -14.08
N TYR A 34 -13.64 -6.47 -12.92
CA TYR A 34 -12.96 -6.55 -11.64
C TYR A 34 -13.38 -7.77 -10.84
N ILE A 35 -12.41 -8.40 -10.19
CA ILE A 35 -12.63 -9.39 -9.15
C ILE A 35 -11.93 -8.97 -7.87
N LEU A 36 -12.59 -9.16 -6.74
CA LEU A 36 -12.05 -8.87 -5.42
C LEU A 36 -12.10 -10.12 -4.55
N SER A 37 -11.05 -10.35 -3.78
CA SER A 37 -11.02 -11.48 -2.87
C SER A 37 -10.41 -11.15 -1.50
N GLY A 38 -10.67 -12.01 -0.51
CA GLY A 38 -10.03 -11.93 0.81
C GLY A 38 -10.78 -11.11 1.87
N ARG A 39 -11.93 -10.52 1.55
CA ARG A 39 -12.80 -9.79 2.50
C ARG A 39 -14.26 -10.17 2.28
N ASP A 40 -15.08 -10.08 3.33
CA ASP A 40 -16.53 -10.23 3.20
C ASP A 40 -17.09 -9.10 2.30
N PRO A 41 -17.97 -9.39 1.34
CA PRO A 41 -18.54 -8.39 0.45
C PRO A 41 -19.16 -7.17 1.14
N LYS A 42 -19.78 -7.35 2.31
CA LYS A 42 -20.39 -6.27 3.09
C LYS A 42 -19.39 -5.28 3.70
N ASP A 43 -18.11 -5.66 3.79
CA ASP A 43 -17.06 -4.84 4.39
C ASP A 43 -16.32 -3.98 3.35
N TYR A 44 -16.70 -4.09 2.06
CA TYR A 44 -16.18 -3.20 1.03
C TYR A 44 -16.92 -1.86 1.05
N PHE A 45 -16.19 -0.79 0.94
CA PHE A 45 -16.73 0.56 0.89
C PHE A 45 -16.06 1.38 -0.21
N ASP A 46 -16.76 2.39 -0.72
CA ASP A 46 -16.23 3.33 -1.71
C ASP A 46 -15.72 2.65 -2.98
N MET A 47 -16.57 1.75 -3.54
CA MET A 47 -16.22 0.84 -4.63
C MET A 47 -16.63 1.33 -6.02
N GLN A 48 -17.10 2.59 -6.16
CA GLN A 48 -17.65 3.15 -7.40
C GLN A 48 -16.67 3.10 -8.57
N ALA A 49 -15.36 3.21 -8.30
CA ALA A 49 -14.32 3.15 -9.33
C ALA A 49 -14.24 1.79 -10.05
N PHE A 50 -14.72 0.72 -9.40
CA PHE A 50 -14.71 -0.64 -9.94
C PHE A 50 -16.02 -1.03 -10.63
N GLY A 51 -17.05 -0.17 -10.60
CA GLY A 51 -18.36 -0.46 -11.21
C GLY A 51 -18.94 -1.77 -10.70
N ASN A 52 -19.34 -2.64 -11.63
CA ASN A 52 -19.77 -4.00 -11.31
C ASN A 52 -18.53 -4.89 -11.13
N TYR A 53 -18.39 -5.49 -9.96
CA TYR A 53 -17.30 -6.40 -9.65
C TYR A 53 -17.81 -7.70 -9.05
N ARG A 54 -17.05 -8.79 -9.25
CA ARG A 54 -17.32 -10.10 -8.63
C ARG A 54 -16.48 -10.25 -7.37
N THR A 55 -17.00 -10.94 -6.37
CA THR A 55 -16.27 -11.21 -5.12
C THR A 55 -16.02 -12.71 -4.95
N PHE A 56 -14.81 -13.04 -4.50
CA PHE A 56 -14.37 -14.40 -4.22
C PHE A 56 -13.89 -14.52 -2.78
N GLY A 57 -13.88 -15.74 -2.24
CA GLY A 57 -13.38 -15.97 -0.88
C GLY A 57 -11.90 -15.62 -0.73
N GLY A 58 -11.11 -16.02 -1.71
CA GLY A 58 -9.67 -15.78 -1.75
C GLY A 58 -8.92 -16.33 -0.53
N LEU A 59 -7.75 -15.76 -0.28
CA LEU A 59 -6.94 -16.02 0.91
C LEU A 59 -6.86 -14.75 1.76
N SER A 60 -7.04 -14.88 3.07
CA SER A 60 -6.87 -13.76 4.01
C SER A 60 -5.99 -14.16 5.17
N PHE A 61 -5.13 -13.24 5.62
CA PHE A 61 -4.33 -13.45 6.81
C PHE A 61 -5.15 -13.08 8.05
N ALA A 62 -5.21 -14.00 9.03
CA ALA A 62 -5.77 -13.67 10.33
C ALA A 62 -4.72 -12.95 11.18
N THR A 63 -5.05 -11.78 11.68
CA THR A 63 -4.25 -11.06 12.67
C THR A 63 -4.86 -11.22 14.07
N LEU A 64 -4.01 -11.32 15.08
CA LEU A 64 -4.39 -11.33 16.48
C LEU A 64 -3.37 -10.49 17.25
N ASN A 65 -3.83 -9.45 17.96
CA ASN A 65 -2.98 -8.53 18.72
C ASN A 65 -1.80 -7.99 17.89
N GLY A 66 -2.10 -7.47 16.69
CA GLY A 66 -1.09 -6.90 15.80
C GLY A 66 -0.08 -7.89 15.20
N LYS A 67 -0.27 -9.22 15.34
CA LYS A 67 0.60 -10.25 14.76
C LYS A 67 -0.18 -11.17 13.83
N ILE A 68 0.47 -11.62 12.74
CA ILE A 68 -0.12 -12.65 11.86
C ILE A 68 -0.21 -13.97 12.63
N ASN A 69 -1.44 -14.48 12.74
CA ASN A 69 -1.69 -15.80 13.34
C ASN A 69 -1.81 -16.86 12.24
N PHE A 70 -0.71 -17.54 11.93
CA PHE A 70 -0.64 -18.57 10.90
C PHE A 70 -1.63 -19.72 11.12
N ARG A 71 -1.85 -20.15 12.37
CA ARG A 71 -2.83 -21.23 12.67
C ARG A 71 -4.25 -20.81 12.31
N LYS A 72 -4.68 -19.60 12.72
CA LYS A 72 -6.00 -19.06 12.36
C LYS A 72 -6.10 -18.76 10.87
N THR A 73 -5.00 -18.36 10.23
CA THR A 73 -4.94 -18.17 8.77
C THR A 73 -5.22 -19.50 8.06
N ILE A 74 -4.51 -20.57 8.40
CA ILE A 74 -4.71 -21.91 7.82
C ILE A 74 -6.12 -22.42 8.05
N GLN A 75 -6.69 -22.22 9.25
CA GLN A 75 -8.07 -22.63 9.57
C GLN A 75 -9.13 -21.88 8.76
N ARG A 76 -8.84 -20.64 8.32
CA ARG A 76 -9.74 -19.83 7.46
C ARG A 76 -9.59 -20.11 5.98
N ILE A 77 -8.52 -20.80 5.56
CA ILE A 77 -8.32 -21.17 4.16
C ILE A 77 -9.36 -22.21 3.77
N ARG A 78 -10.34 -21.78 2.98
CA ARG A 78 -11.27 -22.67 2.30
C ARG A 78 -10.63 -23.15 0.99
N ALA A 79 -9.59 -23.99 1.10
CA ALA A 79 -8.77 -24.42 -0.03
C ALA A 79 -9.60 -24.99 -1.19
N PHE A 80 -10.62 -25.81 -0.88
CA PHE A 80 -11.54 -26.36 -1.90
C PHE A 80 -12.31 -25.26 -2.65
N ARG A 81 -12.72 -24.20 -1.93
CA ARG A 81 -13.42 -23.08 -2.57
C ARG A 81 -12.48 -22.29 -3.47
N LEU A 82 -11.26 -22.00 -3.02
CA LEU A 82 -10.25 -21.33 -3.84
C LEU A 82 -9.96 -22.13 -5.13
N ILE A 83 -9.76 -23.45 -5.02
CA ILE A 83 -9.50 -24.31 -6.18
C ILE A 83 -10.71 -24.27 -7.15
N LYS A 84 -11.93 -24.29 -6.63
CA LYS A 84 -13.14 -24.16 -7.45
C LYS A 84 -13.17 -22.79 -8.12
N ASP A 85 -13.02 -21.70 -7.37
CA ASP A 85 -13.05 -20.33 -7.88
C ASP A 85 -12.02 -20.13 -9.00
N VAL A 86 -10.82 -20.69 -8.85
CA VAL A 86 -9.72 -20.65 -9.84
C VAL A 86 -10.08 -21.42 -11.11
N ARG A 87 -10.69 -22.61 -10.99
CA ARG A 87 -11.06 -23.44 -12.15
C ARG A 87 -12.26 -22.90 -12.92
N ASP A 88 -13.22 -22.33 -12.19
CA ASP A 88 -14.46 -21.80 -12.77
C ASP A 88 -14.27 -20.42 -13.41
N LEU A 89 -13.11 -19.75 -13.17
CA LEU A 89 -12.82 -18.45 -13.74
C LEU A 89 -12.27 -18.60 -15.17
N ASP A 90 -13.16 -18.43 -16.17
CA ASP A 90 -12.79 -18.42 -17.58
C ASP A 90 -12.08 -17.12 -17.95
N LEU A 91 -10.89 -17.25 -18.53
CA LEU A 91 -10.02 -16.13 -18.96
C LEU A 91 -10.01 -15.95 -20.49
N SER A 92 -10.75 -16.74 -21.25
CA SER A 92 -10.72 -16.77 -22.73
C SER A 92 -11.12 -15.43 -23.37
N ALA A 93 -12.00 -14.69 -22.69
CA ALA A 93 -12.52 -13.41 -23.19
C ALA A 93 -11.62 -12.20 -22.92
N TYR A 94 -10.52 -12.38 -22.17
CA TYR A 94 -9.67 -11.25 -21.76
C TYR A 94 -8.37 -11.19 -22.56
N ASP A 95 -8.00 -10.00 -23.00
CA ASP A 95 -6.72 -9.74 -23.69
C ASP A 95 -5.56 -9.67 -22.69
N CYS A 96 -5.82 -9.15 -21.49
CA CYS A 96 -4.82 -8.93 -20.44
C CYS A 96 -5.39 -9.31 -19.06
N ILE A 97 -4.53 -9.87 -18.21
CA ILE A 97 -4.87 -10.23 -16.82
C ILE A 97 -3.93 -9.46 -15.89
N ILE A 98 -4.51 -8.74 -14.94
CA ILE A 98 -3.79 -7.98 -13.92
C ILE A 98 -4.15 -8.54 -12.56
N SER A 99 -3.15 -8.71 -11.70
CA SER A 99 -3.34 -9.10 -10.29
C SER A 99 -2.60 -8.13 -9.37
N ASP A 100 -3.32 -7.47 -8.49
CA ASP A 100 -2.73 -6.79 -7.34
C ASP A 100 -2.66 -7.75 -6.16
N PHE A 101 -1.70 -8.66 -6.22
CA PHE A 101 -1.48 -9.69 -5.20
C PHE A 101 -2.77 -10.50 -4.88
N GLU A 102 -3.64 -10.67 -5.88
CA GLU A 102 -4.94 -11.34 -5.76
C GLU A 102 -4.82 -12.80 -6.22
N PRO A 103 -5.07 -13.78 -5.33
CA PRO A 103 -4.74 -15.17 -5.62
C PRO A 103 -5.64 -15.83 -6.68
N VAL A 104 -6.93 -15.47 -6.80
CA VAL A 104 -7.84 -16.16 -7.74
C VAL A 104 -7.47 -15.86 -9.18
N SER A 105 -7.27 -14.58 -9.53
CA SER A 105 -6.84 -14.18 -10.89
C SER A 105 -5.46 -14.73 -11.24
N ALA A 106 -4.50 -14.62 -10.29
CA ALA A 106 -3.14 -15.08 -10.52
C ALA A 106 -3.06 -16.61 -10.73
N TRP A 107 -3.73 -17.39 -9.88
CA TRP A 107 -3.77 -18.84 -10.04
C TRP A 107 -4.60 -19.30 -11.24
N ALA A 108 -5.69 -18.60 -11.61
CA ALA A 108 -6.44 -18.91 -12.83
C ALA A 108 -5.58 -18.66 -14.07
N ALA A 109 -4.84 -17.55 -14.12
CA ALA A 109 -3.88 -17.28 -15.19
C ALA A 109 -2.81 -18.36 -15.29
N HIS A 110 -2.21 -18.74 -14.15
CA HIS A 110 -1.22 -19.81 -14.09
C HIS A 110 -1.79 -21.16 -14.57
N HIS A 111 -2.99 -21.51 -14.12
CA HIS A 111 -3.64 -22.77 -14.52
C HIS A 111 -3.99 -22.85 -16.01
N GLN A 112 -4.37 -21.72 -16.62
CA GLN A 112 -4.72 -21.63 -18.04
C GLN A 112 -3.55 -21.21 -18.93
N ASN A 113 -2.31 -21.18 -18.40
CA ASN A 113 -1.08 -20.78 -19.12
C ASN A 113 -1.21 -19.39 -19.78
N ARG A 114 -1.85 -18.44 -19.09
CA ARG A 114 -2.02 -17.06 -19.54
C ARG A 114 -0.98 -16.15 -18.85
N GLU A 115 -0.54 -15.15 -19.57
CA GLU A 115 0.27 -14.09 -18.96
C GLU A 115 -0.55 -13.29 -17.95
N CYS A 116 0.09 -12.95 -16.81
CA CYS A 116 -0.51 -12.17 -15.73
C CYS A 116 0.47 -11.09 -15.27
N LEU A 117 0.04 -9.83 -15.32
CA LEU A 117 0.78 -8.70 -14.78
C LEU A 117 0.54 -8.59 -13.28
N GLY A 118 1.58 -8.76 -12.48
CA GLY A 118 1.51 -8.63 -11.03
C GLY A 118 1.86 -7.21 -10.58
N ILE A 119 0.87 -6.33 -10.47
CA ILE A 119 1.09 -4.92 -10.16
C ILE A 119 0.85 -4.68 -8.67
N SER A 120 1.93 -4.70 -7.88
CA SER A 120 1.79 -4.54 -6.43
C SER A 120 3.11 -4.12 -5.75
N ASN A 121 3.02 -3.60 -4.54
CA ASN A 121 4.20 -3.43 -3.69
C ASN A 121 4.82 -4.77 -3.31
N GLN A 122 4.03 -5.82 -3.11
CA GLN A 122 4.51 -7.17 -2.80
C GLN A 122 5.37 -7.77 -3.93
N SER A 123 5.13 -7.36 -5.19
CA SER A 123 5.95 -7.80 -6.33
C SER A 123 7.43 -7.37 -6.22
N VAL A 124 7.73 -6.39 -5.36
CA VAL A 124 9.10 -5.95 -5.03
C VAL A 124 9.94 -7.08 -4.47
N CYS A 125 9.36 -7.99 -3.70
CA CYS A 125 10.07 -9.13 -3.10
C CYS A 125 10.69 -10.10 -4.12
N GLN A 126 10.26 -10.03 -5.37
CA GLN A 126 10.87 -10.81 -6.45
C GLN A 126 12.22 -10.23 -6.91
N TYR A 127 12.46 -8.95 -6.67
CA TYR A 127 13.68 -8.23 -7.00
C TYR A 127 14.59 -8.04 -5.79
N LEU A 128 14.01 -7.52 -4.73
CA LEU A 128 14.69 -7.25 -3.47
C LEU A 128 14.35 -8.41 -2.51
N LYS A 129 15.28 -9.32 -2.31
CA LYS A 129 15.13 -10.48 -1.40
C LYS A 129 15.66 -10.10 -0.02
N PRO A 130 14.81 -9.58 0.90
CA PRO A 130 15.25 -9.23 2.23
C PRO A 130 15.80 -10.47 2.93
N LYS A 131 16.98 -10.37 3.55
CA LYS A 131 17.60 -11.48 4.29
C LYS A 131 16.74 -11.92 5.46
N GLU A 132 15.93 -11.03 5.98
CA GLU A 132 15.00 -11.24 7.09
C GLU A 132 13.74 -12.03 6.71
N TYR A 133 13.46 -12.18 5.42
CA TYR A 133 12.42 -13.08 4.94
C TYR A 133 12.92 -14.50 5.13
N GLY A 134 12.52 -15.14 6.20
CA GLY A 134 12.74 -16.58 6.39
C GLY A 134 12.14 -17.38 5.22
N THR A 135 12.56 -18.62 5.06
CA THR A 135 12.14 -19.54 3.98
C THR A 135 10.60 -19.55 3.78
N ILE A 136 9.84 -19.50 4.88
CA ILE A 136 8.36 -19.52 4.85
C ILE A 136 7.79 -18.26 4.21
N ALA A 137 8.30 -17.07 4.54
CA ALA A 137 7.81 -15.82 3.95
C ALA A 137 8.10 -15.76 2.45
N ASN A 138 9.30 -16.21 2.02
CA ASN A 138 9.65 -16.29 0.61
C ASN A 138 8.73 -17.25 -0.16
N VAL A 139 8.37 -18.39 0.44
CA VAL A 139 7.42 -19.34 -0.16
C VAL A 139 6.03 -18.71 -0.28
N ILE A 140 5.54 -18.05 0.77
CA ILE A 140 4.24 -17.35 0.74
C ILE A 140 4.26 -16.29 -0.35
N MET A 141 5.26 -15.40 -0.39
CA MET A 141 5.34 -14.34 -1.40
C MET A 141 5.41 -14.87 -2.83
N LYS A 142 6.05 -16.03 -3.05
CA LYS A 142 6.17 -16.66 -4.35
C LYS A 142 4.88 -17.35 -4.82
N TYR A 143 4.17 -18.01 -3.92
CA TYR A 143 3.05 -18.90 -4.26
C TYR A 143 1.67 -18.36 -3.86
N TYR A 144 1.60 -17.24 -3.14
CA TYR A 144 0.32 -16.66 -2.77
C TYR A 144 -0.49 -16.19 -4.00
N ALA A 145 0.15 -15.43 -4.87
CA ALA A 145 -0.42 -14.95 -6.13
C ALA A 145 0.67 -15.03 -7.22
N PRO A 146 0.86 -16.20 -7.86
CA PRO A 146 1.90 -16.38 -8.88
C PRO A 146 1.58 -15.59 -10.14
N VAL A 147 2.51 -14.75 -10.58
CA VAL A 147 2.38 -13.92 -11.77
C VAL A 147 3.56 -14.14 -12.70
N THR A 148 3.36 -13.98 -14.02
CA THR A 148 4.41 -14.15 -15.01
C THR A 148 5.28 -12.92 -15.16
N GLN A 149 4.69 -11.73 -15.00
CA GLN A 149 5.39 -10.45 -15.13
C GLN A 149 5.15 -9.58 -13.88
N PRO A 150 6.05 -9.64 -12.90
CA PRO A 150 5.95 -8.80 -11.70
C PRO A 150 6.33 -7.35 -12.02
N ILE A 151 5.47 -6.42 -11.60
CA ILE A 151 5.67 -4.96 -11.67
C ILE A 151 5.62 -4.46 -10.22
N GLY A 152 6.80 -4.29 -9.64
CA GLY A 152 6.93 -3.84 -8.24
C GLY A 152 6.79 -2.34 -8.11
N LEU A 153 5.95 -1.89 -7.18
CA LEU A 153 5.80 -0.49 -6.79
C LEU A 153 6.68 -0.20 -5.58
N HIS A 154 7.55 0.80 -5.65
CA HIS A 154 8.39 1.16 -4.51
C HIS A 154 8.73 2.65 -4.45
N TRP A 155 9.25 3.13 -3.33
CA TRP A 155 9.66 4.52 -3.13
C TRP A 155 11.00 4.87 -3.80
N PHE A 156 11.79 3.84 -4.13
CA PHE A 156 13.03 3.97 -4.90
C PHE A 156 13.34 2.63 -5.61
N HIS A 157 14.07 2.67 -6.73
CA HIS A 157 14.27 1.48 -7.57
C HIS A 157 15.36 0.52 -7.10
N PHE A 158 16.31 0.97 -6.25
CA PHE A 158 17.45 0.16 -5.77
C PHE A 158 18.19 -0.61 -6.87
N GLY A 159 18.33 -0.01 -8.07
CA GLY A 159 18.96 -0.65 -9.22
C GLY A 159 18.11 -1.69 -9.96
N HIS A 160 16.85 -1.89 -9.58
CA HIS A 160 15.93 -2.85 -10.20
C HIS A 160 14.85 -2.15 -11.06
N LYS A 161 14.16 -2.95 -11.91
CA LYS A 161 13.06 -2.46 -12.76
C LYS A 161 11.74 -2.28 -11.98
N LEU A 162 11.83 -1.56 -10.86
CA LEU A 162 10.68 -1.15 -10.04
C LEU A 162 10.13 0.18 -10.57
N ILE A 163 8.85 0.45 -10.35
CA ILE A 163 8.23 1.72 -10.71
C ILE A 163 7.83 2.51 -9.45
N PRO A 164 7.70 3.85 -9.54
CA PRO A 164 7.28 4.66 -8.41
C PRO A 164 5.87 4.33 -7.93
N PRO A 165 5.46 4.81 -6.74
CA PRO A 165 4.12 4.59 -6.22
C PRO A 165 3.03 5.17 -7.12
N MET A 166 1.89 4.48 -7.21
CA MET A 166 0.65 5.06 -7.75
C MET A 166 -0.06 5.82 -6.64
N ILE A 167 -0.16 7.13 -6.78
CA ILE A 167 -0.79 8.03 -5.80
C ILE A 167 -1.98 8.70 -6.46
N ASP A 168 -3.14 8.71 -5.78
CA ASP A 168 -4.32 9.43 -6.28
C ASP A 168 -4.03 10.94 -6.27
N SER A 169 -4.54 11.66 -7.25
CA SER A 169 -4.44 13.12 -7.27
C SER A 169 -5.36 13.72 -6.20
N PHE A 170 -4.82 14.64 -5.43
CA PHE A 170 -5.62 15.38 -4.46
C PHE A 170 -6.30 16.56 -5.15
N ALA A 171 -7.61 16.71 -4.93
CA ALA A 171 -8.40 17.79 -5.53
C ALA A 171 -8.03 19.18 -4.97
N THR A 172 -7.48 19.24 -3.77
CA THR A 172 -7.06 20.48 -3.10
C THR A 172 -5.59 20.43 -2.75
N PRO A 173 -4.87 21.57 -2.83
CA PRO A 173 -3.48 21.63 -2.39
C PRO A 173 -3.39 21.36 -0.89
N PRO A 174 -2.25 20.77 -0.44
CA PRO A 174 -2.03 20.54 0.99
C PRO A 174 -1.93 21.86 1.75
N THR A 175 -2.44 21.85 2.97
CA THR A 175 -2.30 22.94 3.95
C THR A 175 -1.56 22.41 5.19
N GLU A 176 -1.35 23.25 6.20
CA GLU A 176 -0.76 22.83 7.46
C GLU A 176 -1.52 23.46 8.63
N ASP A 177 -2.21 22.64 9.41
CA ASP A 177 -2.98 23.07 10.59
C ASP A 177 -2.28 22.71 11.92
N GLY A 178 -1.05 22.21 11.85
CA GLY A 178 -0.22 21.83 13.00
C GLY A 178 -0.63 20.52 13.67
N LYS A 179 -1.74 19.89 13.25
CA LYS A 179 -2.18 18.62 13.82
C LYS A 179 -1.37 17.44 13.28
N ILE A 180 -1.37 16.37 14.04
CA ILE A 180 -0.68 15.13 13.70
C ILE A 180 -1.73 14.03 13.58
N ILE A 181 -1.73 13.33 12.44
CA ILE A 181 -2.57 12.14 12.27
C ILE A 181 -1.91 10.96 12.96
N VAL A 182 -2.75 10.16 13.64
CA VAL A 182 -2.36 8.87 14.19
C VAL A 182 -3.26 7.79 13.59
N TYR A 183 -2.66 6.82 12.88
CA TYR A 183 -3.35 5.70 12.27
C TYR A 183 -2.57 4.41 12.51
N LEU A 184 -2.83 3.79 13.65
CA LEU A 184 -2.18 2.55 14.12
C LEU A 184 -3.25 1.48 14.38
N PRO A 185 -3.97 1.01 13.35
CA PRO A 185 -5.15 0.15 13.50
C PRO A 185 -4.85 -1.25 14.05
N PHE A 186 -3.58 -1.60 14.20
CA PHE A 186 -3.13 -2.89 14.72
C PHE A 186 -2.58 -2.80 16.15
N GLU A 187 -2.49 -1.60 16.72
CA GLU A 187 -2.01 -1.36 18.07
C GLU A 187 -3.20 -1.15 19.03
N ASP A 188 -2.97 -1.33 20.32
CA ASP A 188 -3.99 -1.08 21.35
C ASP A 188 -4.30 0.42 21.47
N LEU A 189 -5.58 0.78 21.43
CA LEU A 189 -6.02 2.17 21.49
C LEU A 189 -5.65 2.85 22.82
N THR A 190 -5.64 2.10 23.93
CA THR A 190 -5.27 2.61 25.24
C THR A 190 -3.79 2.97 25.28
N GLU A 191 -2.91 2.07 24.81
CA GLU A 191 -1.47 2.33 24.72
C GLU A 191 -1.16 3.54 23.82
N ILE A 192 -1.88 3.67 22.67
CA ILE A 192 -1.75 4.83 21.79
C ILE A 192 -2.11 6.12 22.55
N THR A 193 -3.27 6.16 23.20
CA THR A 193 -3.76 7.38 23.88
C THR A 193 -2.88 7.74 25.09
N GLU A 194 -2.37 6.76 25.83
CA GLU A 194 -1.42 6.97 26.91
C GLU A 194 -0.10 7.57 26.43
N LEU A 195 0.43 7.09 25.30
CA LEU A 195 1.63 7.66 24.69
C LEU A 195 1.41 9.12 24.27
N LEU A 196 0.32 9.40 23.56
CA LEU A 196 0.04 10.73 23.01
C LEU A 196 -0.26 11.77 24.10
N SER A 197 -0.90 11.37 25.21
CA SER A 197 -1.23 12.24 26.34
C SER A 197 0.02 12.82 27.06
N GLN A 198 1.18 12.19 26.87
CA GLN A 198 2.45 12.69 27.41
C GLN A 198 2.97 13.97 26.68
N PHE A 199 2.32 14.35 25.57
CA PHE A 199 2.71 15.49 24.73
C PHE A 199 1.58 16.49 24.55
N PRO A 200 1.09 17.12 25.64
CA PRO A 200 -0.10 17.98 25.63
C PRO A 200 0.02 19.24 24.76
N GLN A 201 1.25 19.65 24.42
CA GLN A 201 1.54 20.79 23.53
C GLN A 201 1.27 20.51 22.04
N TYR A 202 1.02 19.25 21.65
CA TYR A 202 0.68 18.85 20.29
C TYR A 202 -0.76 18.39 20.20
N GLN A 203 -1.40 18.60 19.05
CA GLN A 203 -2.77 18.14 18.76
C GLN A 203 -2.75 16.91 17.88
N PHE A 204 -3.39 15.85 18.30
CA PHE A 204 -3.45 14.58 17.59
C PHE A 204 -4.85 14.27 17.08
N SER A 205 -4.99 13.82 15.83
CA SER A 205 -6.20 13.25 15.26
C SER A 205 -6.01 11.74 15.10
N CYS A 206 -6.56 10.97 16.03
CA CYS A 206 -6.40 9.51 16.09
C CYS A 206 -7.58 8.80 15.39
N PHE A 207 -7.30 8.13 14.27
CA PHE A 207 -8.24 7.28 13.55
C PHE A 207 -8.00 5.81 13.90
N HIS A 208 -9.01 5.14 14.45
CA HIS A 208 -8.86 3.75 14.87
C HIS A 208 -10.16 2.95 14.67
N PRO A 209 -10.11 1.65 14.31
CA PRO A 209 -11.29 0.83 14.05
C PRO A 209 -12.20 0.63 15.29
N GLU A 210 -11.67 0.72 16.49
CA GLU A 210 -12.45 0.63 17.74
C GLU A 210 -13.28 1.88 18.03
N ILE A 211 -12.93 3.03 17.44
CA ILE A 211 -13.65 4.29 17.65
C ILE A 211 -14.90 4.28 16.77
N LYS A 212 -16.08 4.38 17.40
CA LYS A 212 -17.37 4.38 16.68
C LYS A 212 -17.97 5.78 16.53
N GLN A 213 -17.59 6.71 17.41
CA GLN A 213 -18.05 8.11 17.40
C GLN A 213 -16.89 9.03 17.73
N SER A 214 -16.90 10.21 17.12
CA SER A 214 -15.87 11.23 17.39
C SER A 214 -16.00 11.73 18.83
N SER A 215 -14.85 11.82 19.52
CA SER A 215 -14.76 12.37 20.87
C SER A 215 -13.39 13.00 21.11
N ALA A 216 -13.29 13.90 22.06
CA ALA A 216 -12.03 14.52 22.47
C ALA A 216 -11.56 13.97 23.82
N ARG A 217 -10.27 13.63 23.92
CA ARG A 217 -9.62 13.24 25.17
C ARG A 217 -8.34 14.07 25.34
N GLY A 218 -8.45 15.17 26.06
CA GLY A 218 -7.34 16.13 26.18
C GLY A 218 -6.92 16.70 24.82
N ASN A 219 -5.68 16.48 24.46
CA ASN A 219 -5.07 16.90 23.18
C ASN A 219 -5.29 15.90 22.03
N ILE A 220 -6.12 14.88 22.20
CA ILE A 220 -6.37 13.82 21.23
C ILE A 220 -7.82 13.87 20.77
N LEU A 221 -8.05 14.11 19.48
CA LEU A 221 -9.34 13.94 18.82
C LEU A 221 -9.43 12.50 18.31
N LEU A 222 -10.28 11.70 18.94
CA LEU A 222 -10.60 10.33 18.54
C LEU A 222 -11.61 10.35 17.41
N GLN A 223 -11.33 9.67 16.29
CA GLN A 223 -12.17 9.68 15.10
C GLN A 223 -12.45 8.28 14.58
N PRO A 224 -13.68 7.95 14.18
CA PRO A 224 -13.98 6.72 13.48
C PRO A 224 -13.30 6.72 12.09
N LEU A 225 -13.10 5.53 11.53
CA LEU A 225 -12.57 5.40 10.19
C LEU A 225 -13.55 5.99 9.17
N SER A 226 -13.09 6.97 8.41
CA SER A 226 -13.81 7.62 7.33
C SER A 226 -12.79 8.06 6.30
N ARG A 227 -12.99 7.72 5.02
CA ARG A 227 -12.06 8.08 3.98
C ARG A 227 -11.99 9.59 3.78
N ASP A 228 -13.15 10.25 3.70
CA ASP A 228 -13.20 11.68 3.43
C ASP A 228 -12.56 12.48 4.56
N ASN A 229 -12.92 12.17 5.83
CA ASN A 229 -12.33 12.82 6.99
C ASN A 229 -10.82 12.55 7.09
N PHE A 230 -10.41 11.33 6.79
CA PHE A 230 -8.99 10.96 6.80
C PHE A 230 -8.21 11.71 5.72
N THR A 231 -8.75 11.76 4.49
CA THR A 231 -8.12 12.48 3.38
C THR A 231 -8.00 13.98 3.67
N GLN A 232 -9.06 14.60 4.21
CA GLN A 232 -9.01 16.01 4.62
C GLN A 232 -7.97 16.25 5.71
N ALA A 233 -7.93 15.38 6.73
CA ALA A 233 -6.93 15.46 7.78
C ALA A 233 -5.50 15.29 7.21
N LEU A 234 -5.28 14.33 6.27
CA LEU A 234 -3.99 14.09 5.64
C LEU A 234 -3.49 15.31 4.86
N LEU A 235 -4.37 15.99 4.17
CA LEU A 235 -4.05 17.21 3.44
C LEU A 235 -3.60 18.35 4.36
N SER A 236 -4.21 18.47 5.55
CA SER A 236 -3.96 19.59 6.46
C SER A 236 -2.95 19.30 7.59
N CYS A 237 -2.60 18.04 7.85
CA CYS A 237 -1.71 17.70 8.97
C CYS A 237 -0.26 18.16 8.76
N SER A 238 0.49 18.26 9.83
CA SER A 238 1.95 18.51 9.83
C SER A 238 2.76 17.22 9.74
N GLY A 239 2.16 16.07 10.10
CA GLY A 239 2.82 14.77 10.06
C GLY A 239 1.88 13.63 10.40
N ILE A 240 2.36 12.41 10.16
CA ILE A 240 1.63 11.18 10.41
C ILE A 240 2.41 10.22 11.31
N ILE A 241 1.67 9.53 12.19
CA ILE A 241 2.15 8.37 12.96
C ILE A 241 1.33 7.18 12.47
N SER A 242 1.95 6.20 11.81
CA SER A 242 1.21 5.09 11.23
C SER A 242 1.97 3.77 11.24
N ASN A 243 1.27 2.67 11.01
CA ASN A 243 1.95 1.44 10.62
C ASN A 243 2.59 1.62 9.23
N THR A 244 3.57 0.77 8.89
CA THR A 244 4.39 0.94 7.67
C THR A 244 3.71 0.39 6.42
N GLY A 245 2.45 0.79 6.21
CA GLY A 245 1.68 0.46 5.01
C GLY A 245 2.13 1.30 3.82
N PHE A 246 2.28 0.67 2.65
CA PHE A 246 2.85 1.32 1.46
C PHE A 246 2.04 2.53 0.96
N ALA A 247 0.71 2.41 0.85
CA ALA A 247 -0.11 3.45 0.23
C ALA A 247 -0.11 4.77 1.02
N LEU A 248 -0.45 4.73 2.31
CA LEU A 248 -0.49 5.93 3.15
C LEU A 248 0.88 6.62 3.25
N ILE A 249 1.94 5.84 3.37
CA ILE A 249 3.31 6.40 3.40
C ILE A 249 3.63 7.09 2.06
N SER A 250 3.24 6.50 0.93
CA SER A 250 3.45 7.11 -0.39
C SER A 250 2.71 8.45 -0.54
N GLU A 251 1.46 8.50 -0.07
CA GLU A 251 0.67 9.73 -0.03
C GLU A 251 1.34 10.80 0.86
N ALA A 252 1.78 10.42 2.05
CA ALA A 252 2.45 11.33 2.99
C ALA A 252 3.78 11.87 2.44
N LEU A 253 4.59 11.03 1.79
CA LEU A 253 5.82 11.45 1.12
C LEU A 253 5.55 12.46 -0.01
N SER A 254 4.51 12.21 -0.81
CA SER A 254 4.14 13.13 -1.90
C SER A 254 3.59 14.48 -1.41
N LEU A 255 3.05 14.52 -0.20
CA LEU A 255 2.55 15.73 0.46
C LEU A 255 3.60 16.44 1.33
N GLY A 256 4.81 15.89 1.44
CA GLY A 256 5.86 16.44 2.31
C GLY A 256 5.55 16.38 3.81
N LYS A 257 4.75 15.37 4.23
CA LYS A 257 4.40 15.21 5.65
C LYS A 257 5.51 14.48 6.41
N LYS A 258 5.77 14.88 7.65
CA LYS A 258 6.68 14.13 8.55
C LYS A 258 6.09 12.75 8.82
N ILE A 259 6.92 11.71 8.80
CA ILE A 259 6.48 10.33 8.99
C ILE A 259 7.19 9.70 10.18
N LEU A 260 6.40 9.27 11.17
CA LEU A 260 6.82 8.33 12.20
C LEU A 260 6.08 7.01 11.96
N THR A 261 6.81 5.94 11.71
CA THR A 261 6.18 4.67 11.37
C THR A 261 6.58 3.54 12.29
N LYS A 262 5.63 2.64 12.56
CA LYS A 262 5.81 1.43 13.35
C LYS A 262 5.37 0.22 12.53
N PRO A 263 6.30 -0.67 12.11
CA PRO A 263 5.90 -1.89 11.43
C PRO A 263 5.07 -2.80 12.34
N VAL A 264 4.08 -3.47 11.77
CA VAL A 264 3.30 -4.50 12.46
C VAL A 264 4.21 -5.70 12.73
N ALA A 265 4.28 -6.13 13.98
CA ALA A 265 5.14 -7.23 14.38
C ALA A 265 4.79 -8.53 13.64
N GLY A 266 5.79 -9.15 13.00
CA GLY A 266 5.60 -10.38 12.23
C GLY A 266 5.01 -10.17 10.82
N GLN A 267 4.77 -8.95 10.40
CA GLN A 267 4.40 -8.63 9.02
C GLN A 267 5.65 -8.24 8.22
N PHE A 268 6.21 -9.19 7.51
CA PHE A 268 7.50 -9.05 6.80
C PHE A 268 7.54 -7.88 5.84
N GLU A 269 6.47 -7.63 5.10
CA GLU A 269 6.37 -6.49 4.18
C GLU A 269 6.58 -5.17 4.93
N GLN A 270 5.91 -4.97 6.07
CA GLN A 270 6.03 -3.72 6.81
C GLN A 270 7.39 -3.53 7.46
N VAL A 271 8.01 -4.61 7.95
CA VAL A 271 9.38 -4.57 8.47
C VAL A 271 10.35 -4.14 7.36
N TYR A 272 10.22 -4.75 6.19
CA TYR A 272 11.03 -4.39 5.03
C TYR A 272 10.79 -2.95 4.55
N ASN A 273 9.53 -2.54 4.45
CA ASN A 273 9.17 -1.16 4.14
C ASN A 273 9.82 -0.16 5.10
N ALA A 274 9.80 -0.45 6.42
CA ALA A 274 10.42 0.39 7.44
C ALA A 274 11.93 0.51 7.25
N GLN A 275 12.61 -0.59 6.94
CA GLN A 275 14.05 -0.59 6.65
C GLN A 275 14.39 0.24 5.41
N CYS A 276 13.60 0.11 4.34
CA CYS A 276 13.80 0.92 3.13
C CYS A 276 13.61 2.41 3.41
N LEU A 277 12.54 2.80 4.11
CA LEU A 277 12.31 4.20 4.48
C LEU A 277 13.43 4.77 5.34
N GLN A 278 13.91 4.01 6.32
CA GLN A 278 15.02 4.40 7.18
C GLN A 278 16.33 4.50 6.39
N SER A 279 16.61 3.55 5.49
CA SER A 279 17.82 3.57 4.67
C SER A 279 17.89 4.76 3.71
N LEU A 280 16.73 5.26 3.26
CA LEU A 280 16.58 6.41 2.37
C LEU A 280 16.39 7.76 3.11
N ASP A 281 16.38 7.76 4.45
CA ASP A 281 16.08 8.94 5.29
C ASP A 281 14.72 9.57 4.96
N MET A 282 13.72 8.74 4.65
CA MET A 282 12.36 9.17 4.29
C MET A 282 11.39 9.17 5.48
N ALA A 283 11.67 8.40 6.54
CA ALA A 283 10.84 8.32 7.73
C ALA A 283 11.64 7.97 8.99
N THR A 284 11.12 8.40 10.13
CA THR A 284 11.55 7.88 11.43
C THR A 284 10.83 6.56 11.73
N VAL A 285 11.58 5.56 12.18
CA VAL A 285 11.04 4.23 12.52
C VAL A 285 11.11 3.99 14.02
N MET A 286 10.01 3.49 14.58
CA MET A 286 9.96 2.95 15.94
C MET A 286 9.52 1.48 15.90
N GLU A 287 10.17 0.61 16.65
CA GLU A 287 9.83 -0.84 16.70
C GLU A 287 8.65 -1.12 17.62
N HIS A 288 8.46 -0.31 18.64
CA HIS A 288 7.38 -0.32 19.61
C HIS A 288 6.94 1.10 19.93
N LEU A 289 5.78 1.28 20.54
CA LEU A 289 5.31 2.60 21.00
C LEU A 289 6.34 3.16 22.00
N ASN A 290 6.97 4.29 21.67
CA ASN A 290 8.12 4.80 22.38
C ASN A 290 8.11 6.33 22.47
N SER A 291 8.02 6.86 23.70
CA SER A 291 7.93 8.31 23.95
C SER A 291 9.20 9.06 23.57
N MET A 292 10.37 8.48 23.72
CA MET A 292 11.64 9.13 23.32
C MET A 292 11.73 9.28 21.79
N LYS A 293 11.34 8.24 21.04
CA LYS A 293 11.27 8.30 19.57
C LYS A 293 10.23 9.31 19.10
N LEU A 294 9.06 9.32 19.74
CA LEU A 294 8.02 10.31 19.45
C LEU A 294 8.51 11.73 19.72
N LYS A 295 9.11 11.98 20.88
CA LYS A 295 9.70 13.28 21.24
C LYS A 295 10.73 13.76 20.23
N TYR A 296 11.66 12.87 19.85
CA TYR A 296 12.67 13.17 18.82
C TYR A 296 12.01 13.57 17.50
N TRP A 297 11.08 12.74 17.00
CA TRP A 297 10.39 12.97 15.73
C TRP A 297 9.54 14.25 15.73
N LEU A 298 8.87 14.56 16.84
CA LEU A 298 8.10 15.80 16.99
C LEU A 298 8.98 17.06 16.79
N GLY A 299 10.23 17.02 17.21
CA GLY A 299 11.22 18.11 17.04
C GLY A 299 11.82 18.23 15.64
N LEU A 300 11.60 17.27 14.74
CA LEU A 300 12.14 17.34 13.37
C LEU A 300 11.38 18.37 12.52
N PRO A 301 12.04 19.04 11.57
CA PRO A 301 11.38 19.91 10.60
C PRO A 301 10.49 19.09 9.65
N SER A 302 9.52 19.77 9.03
CA SER A 302 8.72 19.18 7.94
C SER A 302 9.61 18.98 6.70
N PRO A 303 9.60 17.78 6.08
CA PRO A 303 10.37 17.52 4.87
C PRO A 303 9.73 18.21 3.65
N LYS A 304 10.52 18.37 2.60
CA LYS A 304 9.96 18.71 1.28
C LYS A 304 9.26 17.48 0.68
N PRO A 305 8.23 17.67 -0.17
CA PRO A 305 7.56 16.56 -0.84
C PRO A 305 8.48 15.84 -1.81
N THR A 306 8.29 14.51 -1.92
CA THR A 306 8.79 13.72 -3.05
C THR A 306 7.79 13.84 -4.19
N ILE A 307 8.22 14.31 -5.35
CA ILE A 307 7.35 14.48 -6.52
C ILE A 307 7.48 13.24 -7.41
N TYR A 308 6.45 12.43 -7.44
CA TYR A 308 6.33 11.29 -8.36
C TYR A 308 5.55 11.70 -9.62
N PRO A 309 5.83 11.10 -10.80
CA PRO A 309 5.01 11.27 -12.00
C PRO A 309 3.61 10.65 -11.82
N ASP A 310 2.70 10.90 -12.76
CA ASP A 310 1.41 10.21 -12.82
C ASP A 310 1.58 8.76 -13.29
N VAL A 311 2.07 7.91 -12.37
CA VAL A 311 2.40 6.51 -12.62
C VAL A 311 1.18 5.71 -13.08
N ALA A 312 0.00 6.01 -12.58
CA ALA A 312 -1.21 5.28 -12.94
C ALA A 312 -1.61 5.51 -14.40
N THR A 313 -1.56 6.76 -14.87
CA THR A 313 -1.83 7.09 -16.29
C THR A 313 -0.76 6.49 -17.20
N GLU A 314 0.52 6.61 -16.85
CA GLU A 314 1.62 6.05 -17.63
C GLU A 314 1.54 4.52 -17.73
N LEU A 315 1.26 3.86 -16.61
CA LEU A 315 1.10 2.40 -16.57
C LEU A 315 -0.14 1.93 -17.34
N ALA A 316 -1.29 2.63 -17.22
CA ALA A 316 -2.49 2.32 -17.98
C ALA A 316 -2.24 2.44 -19.49
N ASN A 317 -1.60 3.52 -19.95
CA ASN A 317 -1.24 3.72 -21.34
C ASN A 317 -0.28 2.62 -21.83
N TRP A 318 0.70 2.25 -21.04
CA TRP A 318 1.64 1.18 -21.34
C TRP A 318 0.92 -0.18 -21.52
N ILE A 319 -0.03 -0.51 -20.63
CA ILE A 319 -0.83 -1.73 -20.74
C ILE A 319 -1.70 -1.70 -21.99
N VAL A 320 -2.48 -0.63 -22.19
CA VAL A 320 -3.45 -0.53 -23.31
C VAL A 320 -2.76 -0.48 -24.68
N SER A 321 -1.53 0.06 -24.75
CA SER A 321 -0.73 0.05 -25.98
C SER A 321 -0.15 -1.33 -26.34
N GLY A 322 -0.38 -2.36 -25.51
CA GLY A 322 0.20 -3.69 -25.68
C GLY A 322 1.68 -3.77 -25.30
N GLN A 323 2.10 -3.00 -24.30
CA GLN A 323 3.45 -3.04 -23.71
C GLN A 323 4.56 -2.79 -24.77
N LYS A 324 4.38 -1.78 -25.62
CA LYS A 324 5.28 -1.46 -26.75
C LYS A 324 6.71 -1.14 -26.31
N GLU A 325 6.90 -0.58 -25.12
CA GLU A 325 8.22 -0.40 -24.51
C GLU A 325 8.46 -1.48 -23.43
N THR A 326 9.72 -1.77 -23.12
CA THR A 326 10.05 -2.71 -22.05
C THR A 326 9.72 -2.14 -20.67
N LEU A 327 9.47 -3.01 -19.68
CA LEU A 327 9.27 -2.58 -18.29
C LEU A 327 10.49 -1.81 -17.76
N LEU A 328 11.70 -2.14 -18.20
CA LEU A 328 12.90 -1.40 -17.81
C LEU A 328 12.88 0.04 -18.35
N SER A 329 12.49 0.24 -19.60
CA SER A 329 12.38 1.56 -20.23
C SER A 329 11.31 2.40 -19.54
N LEU A 330 10.13 1.82 -19.28
CA LEU A 330 9.07 2.47 -18.51
C LEU A 330 9.57 2.88 -17.09
N SER A 331 10.24 1.97 -16.40
CA SER A 331 10.82 2.22 -15.08
C SER A 331 11.80 3.40 -15.12
N GLN A 332 12.77 3.38 -16.02
CA GLN A 332 13.76 4.45 -16.16
C GLN A 332 13.12 5.80 -16.46
N ARG A 333 12.14 5.83 -17.36
CA ARG A 333 11.39 7.05 -17.71
C ARG A 333 10.60 7.61 -16.52
N LEU A 334 9.96 6.78 -15.72
CA LEU A 334 9.22 7.21 -14.55
C LEU A 334 10.16 7.73 -13.45
N TRP A 335 11.29 7.07 -13.21
CA TRP A 335 12.26 7.51 -12.22
C TRP A 335 13.00 8.80 -12.64
N SER A 336 13.25 9.01 -13.93
CA SER A 336 13.85 10.27 -14.40
C SER A 336 12.96 11.50 -14.18
N GLN A 337 11.66 11.31 -14.01
CA GLN A 337 10.68 12.35 -13.68
C GLN A 337 10.47 12.52 -12.17
N THR A 338 10.96 11.57 -11.36
CA THR A 338 10.81 11.62 -9.90
C THR A 338 11.81 12.62 -9.31
N LYS A 339 11.32 13.51 -8.42
CA LYS A 339 12.17 14.49 -7.74
C LYS A 339 12.15 14.25 -6.23
N PHE A 340 13.29 13.88 -5.69
CA PHE A 340 13.47 13.68 -4.25
C PHE A 340 13.89 14.98 -3.55
N PRO A 341 13.56 15.15 -2.26
CA PRO A 341 14.19 16.15 -1.39
C PRO A 341 15.71 16.02 -1.39
N SER A 342 16.42 17.12 -1.14
CA SER A 342 17.89 17.15 -1.19
C SER A 342 18.55 16.14 -0.24
N ASN A 343 18.06 16.03 1.00
CA ASN A 343 18.56 15.05 1.98
C ASN A 343 18.39 13.61 1.47
N VAL A 344 17.24 13.27 0.87
CA VAL A 344 16.99 11.95 0.28
C VAL A 344 17.91 11.72 -0.92
N SER A 345 18.06 12.70 -1.80
CA SER A 345 18.96 12.62 -2.96
C SER A 345 20.42 12.40 -2.55
N GLU A 346 20.90 13.12 -1.53
CA GLU A 346 22.24 12.92 -0.97
C GLU A 346 22.39 11.53 -0.35
N ARG A 347 21.35 11.06 0.34
CA ARG A 347 21.35 9.72 0.91
C ARG A 347 21.39 8.64 -0.16
N ILE A 348 20.61 8.76 -1.24
CA ILE A 348 20.61 7.86 -2.40
C ILE A 348 22.03 7.78 -3.00
N LYS A 349 22.68 8.94 -3.21
CA LYS A 349 24.07 8.99 -3.71
C LYS A 349 25.04 8.32 -2.74
N SER A 350 24.91 8.53 -1.44
CA SER A 350 25.77 7.90 -0.43
C SER A 350 25.66 6.37 -0.40
N LEU A 351 24.53 5.82 -0.85
CA LEU A 351 24.29 4.38 -1.02
C LEU A 351 24.83 3.83 -2.33
N GLY A 352 25.44 4.65 -3.17
CA GLY A 352 26.04 4.25 -4.45
C GLY A 352 25.06 4.20 -5.64
N TYR A 353 23.87 4.79 -5.48
CA TYR A 353 22.94 4.97 -6.58
C TYR A 353 23.12 6.38 -7.19
N VAL A 354 23.22 6.43 -8.51
CA VAL A 354 23.41 7.68 -9.27
C VAL A 354 22.13 8.03 -10.02
#